data_74ba23dea7cd76414a0e9f1ef284da02
#
_entry.id   74ba23dea7cd76414a0e9f1ef284da02
#
_cell.length_a   1.000
_cell.length_b   1.000
_cell.length_c   1.000
_cell.angle_alpha   90.00
_cell.angle_beta   90.00
_cell.angle_gamma   90.00
#
_symmetry.space_group_name_H-M   'P 1'
#
loop_
_entity.id
_entity.type
_entity.pdbx_description
1 polymer ?
#
loop_
_entity_poly.entity_id
_entity_poly.type
_entity_poly.pdbx_seq_one_letter_code
_entity_poly.pdbx_strand_id
1 'polypeptide(L)'
;MRAGARTTEVPLTLVTRAPPATSSVTRQSGLPDIETFTLVTGDQLQVYLDPGSSGTNEYHVTAFDSDGEELPLSGLVVVATDPRGQGNVLDVTQLTPGHFAGPVDVDGGTWRFDVVATTEGGSVLQATQEQEIDA
;
A
#
# COMPACT_ATOMS: atom_id res chain seq x y z
N MET A 1 -20.17 -3.37 31.76
CA MET A 1 -20.18 -2.95 31.65
C MET A 1 -19.70 -2.68 31.19
N ARG A 2 -19.95 -2.70 31.07
CA ARG A 2 -19.93 -2.38 30.73
C ARG A 2 -19.38 -2.08 30.34
N ALA A 3 -19.44 -2.29 30.36
CA ALA A 3 -19.24 -1.89 29.99
C ALA A 3 -18.65 -1.77 29.51
N GLY A 4 -18.81 -1.78 29.56
CA GLY A 4 -18.60 -1.54 29.27
C GLY A 4 -17.99 -1.63 28.56
N ALA A 5 -18.18 -1.68 28.66
CA ALA A 5 -17.94 -1.65 28.14
C ALA A 5 -17.37 -1.75 27.46
N ARG A 6 -17.63 -1.67 27.54
CA ARG A 6 -17.50 -1.65 26.94
C ARG A 6 -16.89 -1.64 26.14
N THR A 7 -17.06 -1.69 26.13
CA THR A 7 -16.81 -1.63 25.41
C THR A 7 -16.27 -1.57 24.63
N THR A 8 -16.41 -1.54 24.81
CA THR A 8 -16.13 -1.44 24.10
C THR A 8 -15.49 -1.30 23.39
N GLU A 9 -15.49 -1.19 23.55
CA GLU A 9 -15.14 -1.06 22.90
C GLU A 9 -14.24 -1.05 22.39
N VAL A 10 -14.18 -0.93 22.59
CA VAL A 10 -13.49 -1.11 22.05
C VAL A 10 -12.82 -1.44 21.45
N PRO A 11 -12.68 -1.13 21.78
CA PRO A 11 -11.59 -1.83 21.12
C PRO A 11 -11.64 -2.20 19.73
N LEU A 12 -12.43 -1.74 19.06
CA LEU A 12 -12.55 -1.94 17.65
C LEU A 12 -11.27 -1.74 16.88
N THR A 13 -10.48 -0.75 17.23
CA THR A 13 -9.24 -0.47 16.51
C THR A 13 -8.28 -1.63 16.59
N LEU A 14 -8.30 -2.36 17.67
CA LEU A 14 -7.41 -3.51 17.81
C LEU A 14 -7.81 -4.63 16.88
N VAL A 15 -9.11 -4.91 16.82
CA VAL A 15 -9.56 -6.05 16.05
C VAL A 15 -9.51 -5.80 14.56
N THR A 16 -9.48 -4.55 14.15
CA THR A 16 -9.40 -4.24 12.73
C THR A 16 -7.99 -4.12 12.20
N ARG A 17 -6.99 -4.21 13.07
CA ARG A 17 -5.62 -4.13 12.64
C ARG A 17 -5.24 -5.39 11.89
N ALA A 18 -4.74 -5.22 10.68
CA ALA A 18 -4.21 -6.33 9.92
C ALA A 18 -2.93 -6.87 10.56
N PRO A 19 -2.69 -8.17 10.49
CA PRO A 19 -1.41 -8.72 10.94
C PRO A 19 -0.26 -8.11 10.15
N PRO A 20 0.94 -8.03 10.75
CA PRO A 20 2.11 -7.56 10.03
C PRO A 20 2.37 -8.44 8.81
N ALA A 21 2.68 -7.80 7.70
CA ALA A 21 3.10 -8.51 6.51
C ALA A 21 4.62 -8.60 6.48
N THR A 22 5.13 -9.68 5.89
CA THR A 22 6.55 -9.74 5.58
C THR A 22 6.78 -9.01 4.28
N SER A 23 7.91 -8.33 4.16
CA SER A 23 8.22 -7.61 2.94
C SER A 23 9.62 -7.95 2.43
N SER A 24 9.78 -7.81 1.13
CA SER A 24 11.07 -7.92 0.48
C SER A 24 11.16 -6.85 -0.59
N VAL A 25 12.39 -6.37 -0.84
CA VAL A 25 12.62 -5.32 -1.84
C VAL A 25 13.50 -5.90 -2.92
N THR A 26 13.05 -5.78 -4.16
CA THR A 26 13.83 -6.17 -5.33
C THR A 26 14.42 -4.91 -5.97
N ARG A 27 15.74 -4.88 -6.08
CA ARG A 27 16.48 -3.76 -6.67
C ARG A 27 17.20 -4.21 -7.91
N GLN A 28 17.02 -3.44 -8.99
CA GLN A 28 17.70 -3.68 -10.25
C GLN A 28 18.19 -2.36 -10.76
N SER A 29 19.42 -2.36 -11.29
CA SER A 29 20.04 -1.15 -11.82
C SER A 29 19.19 -0.59 -12.94
N GLY A 30 18.88 0.71 -12.86
CA GLY A 30 18.10 1.40 -13.88
C GLY A 30 16.60 1.19 -13.79
N LEU A 31 16.13 0.46 -12.77
CA LEU A 31 14.70 0.22 -12.54
C LEU A 31 14.30 0.66 -11.14
N PRO A 32 13.02 1.01 -10.93
CA PRO A 32 12.56 1.35 -9.59
C PRO A 32 12.65 0.14 -8.66
N ASP A 33 12.83 0.42 -7.38
CA ASP A 33 12.79 -0.62 -6.35
C ASP A 33 11.35 -1.10 -6.19
N ILE A 34 11.15 -2.40 -6.23
CA ILE A 34 9.83 -3.00 -6.07
C ILE A 34 9.78 -3.65 -4.69
N GLU A 35 8.81 -3.24 -3.88
CA GLU A 35 8.61 -3.87 -2.58
C GLU A 35 7.40 -4.78 -2.65
N THR A 36 7.57 -6.03 -2.20
CA THR A 36 6.52 -7.04 -2.19
C THR A 36 6.18 -7.34 -0.73
N PHE A 37 4.90 -7.15 -0.40
CA PHE A 37 4.37 -7.48 0.92
C PHE A 37 3.61 -8.80 0.81
N THR A 38 4.01 -9.79 1.60
CA THR A 38 3.31 -11.06 1.68
C THR A 38 2.47 -11.06 2.94
N LEU A 39 1.17 -11.22 2.77
CA LEU A 39 0.21 -11.16 3.85
C LEU A 39 0.03 -12.55 4.46
N VAL A 40 -0.60 -12.61 5.62
CA VAL A 40 -0.74 -13.86 6.34
C VAL A 40 -1.57 -14.89 5.55
N THR A 41 -2.45 -14.43 4.68
CA THR A 41 -3.24 -15.29 3.80
C THR A 41 -2.44 -15.87 2.65
N GLY A 42 -1.23 -15.36 2.40
CA GLY A 42 -0.43 -15.70 1.23
C GLY A 42 -0.63 -14.76 0.05
N ASP A 43 -1.63 -13.89 0.11
CA ASP A 43 -1.81 -12.87 -0.92
C ASP A 43 -0.67 -11.86 -0.84
N GLN A 44 -0.36 -11.22 -1.96
CA GLN A 44 0.75 -10.29 -2.04
C GLN A 44 0.32 -8.95 -2.61
N LEU A 45 0.95 -7.90 -2.11
CA LEU A 45 0.87 -6.56 -2.71
C LEU A 45 2.27 -6.18 -3.15
N GLN A 46 2.42 -5.81 -4.42
CA GLN A 46 3.66 -5.25 -4.94
C GLN A 46 3.46 -3.78 -5.20
N VAL A 47 4.39 -2.97 -4.72
CA VAL A 47 4.31 -1.51 -4.86
C VAL A 47 5.65 -0.98 -5.35
N TYR A 48 5.58 0.05 -6.18
CA TYR A 48 6.80 0.77 -6.56
C TYR A 48 6.47 2.17 -7.05
N LEU A 49 7.46 3.04 -6.93
CA LEU A 49 7.40 4.42 -7.35
C LEU A 49 8.32 4.58 -8.56
N ASP A 50 7.79 5.02 -9.68
CA ASP A 50 8.52 5.11 -10.94
C ASP A 50 8.56 6.57 -11.39
N PRO A 51 9.74 7.16 -11.54
CA PRO A 51 11.08 6.58 -11.47
C PRO A 51 11.68 6.46 -10.07
N GLY A 52 11.05 6.99 -9.02
CA GLY A 52 11.57 6.90 -7.66
C GLY A 52 12.58 7.99 -7.30
N SER A 53 12.61 9.05 -8.08
CA SER A 53 13.46 10.23 -7.81
C SER A 53 12.57 11.45 -7.67
N SER A 54 13.13 12.57 -7.18
CA SER A 54 12.33 13.77 -6.98
C SER A 54 11.72 14.24 -8.30
N GLY A 55 10.50 14.76 -8.22
CA GLY A 55 9.72 15.20 -9.36
C GLY A 55 8.45 14.40 -9.52
N THR A 56 7.94 14.36 -10.75
CA THR A 56 6.71 13.64 -11.06
C THR A 56 6.98 12.16 -11.15
N ASN A 57 6.20 11.39 -10.40
CA ASN A 57 6.30 9.94 -10.34
C ASN A 57 4.92 9.32 -10.56
N GLU A 58 4.93 8.02 -10.76
CA GLU A 58 3.71 7.23 -10.79
C GLU A 58 3.85 6.11 -9.76
N TYR A 59 2.88 6.01 -8.86
CA TYR A 59 2.87 4.97 -7.84
C TYR A 59 2.05 3.80 -8.32
N HIS A 60 2.65 2.61 -8.36
CA HIS A 60 2.02 1.39 -8.84
C HIS A 60 1.72 0.44 -7.70
N VAL A 61 0.54 -0.16 -7.73
CA VAL A 61 0.14 -1.21 -6.80
C VAL A 61 -0.44 -2.36 -7.60
N THR A 62 0.08 -3.56 -7.38
CA THR A 62 -0.46 -4.77 -7.99
C THR A 62 -0.72 -5.81 -6.90
N ALA A 63 -1.88 -6.43 -6.94
CA ALA A 63 -2.24 -7.49 -6.01
C ALA A 63 -2.11 -8.85 -6.70
N PHE A 64 -1.57 -9.83 -5.96
CA PHE A 64 -1.45 -11.21 -6.42
C PHE A 64 -2.01 -12.15 -5.36
N ASP A 65 -2.60 -13.25 -5.81
CA ASP A 65 -3.03 -14.30 -4.88
C ASP A 65 -1.83 -15.19 -4.49
N SER A 66 -2.10 -16.18 -3.66
CA SER A 66 -1.04 -17.06 -3.15
C SER A 66 -0.42 -17.92 -4.24
N ASP A 67 -1.08 -18.06 -5.39
CA ASP A 67 -0.55 -18.80 -6.53
C ASP A 67 0.25 -17.90 -7.47
N GLY A 68 0.35 -16.61 -7.15
CA GLY A 68 1.09 -15.65 -7.97
C GLY A 68 0.31 -15.08 -9.14
N GLU A 69 -0.99 -15.29 -9.16
CA GLU A 69 -1.85 -14.75 -10.20
C GLU A 69 -2.42 -13.42 -9.75
N GLU A 70 -2.68 -12.54 -10.71
CA GLU A 70 -3.23 -11.22 -10.42
C GLU A 70 -4.56 -11.36 -9.70
N LEU A 71 -4.69 -10.66 -8.58
CA LEU A 71 -5.88 -10.74 -7.72
C LEU A 71 -6.76 -9.53 -7.99
N PRO A 72 -7.96 -9.74 -8.52
CA PRO A 72 -8.84 -8.60 -8.82
C PRO A 72 -9.25 -7.82 -7.59
N LEU A 73 -9.21 -6.51 -7.69
CA LEU A 73 -9.59 -5.60 -6.61
C LEU A 73 -10.88 -4.88 -6.97
N SER A 74 -11.76 -4.72 -5.98
CA SER A 74 -12.95 -3.89 -6.12
C SER A 74 -12.67 -2.43 -5.74
N GLY A 75 -11.58 -2.18 -5.02
CA GLY A 75 -11.20 -0.83 -4.63
C GLY A 75 -9.78 -0.76 -4.14
N LEU A 76 -9.21 0.43 -4.24
CA LEU A 76 -7.86 0.71 -3.76
C LEU A 76 -7.79 2.15 -3.29
N VAL A 77 -7.22 2.34 -2.10
CA VAL A 77 -6.91 3.67 -1.58
C VAL A 77 -5.43 3.69 -1.24
N VAL A 78 -4.74 4.72 -1.73
CA VAL A 78 -3.34 4.96 -1.39
C VAL A 78 -3.23 6.35 -0.81
N VAL A 79 -2.67 6.47 0.39
CA VAL A 79 -2.38 7.75 1.02
C VAL A 79 -0.89 7.94 1.02
N ALA A 80 -0.43 9.00 0.36
CA ALA A 80 0.98 9.39 0.37
C ALA A 80 1.18 10.44 1.44
N THR A 81 2.10 10.18 2.38
CA THR A 81 2.45 11.12 3.43
C THR A 81 3.84 11.65 3.16
N ASP A 82 3.95 12.96 3.01
CA ASP A 82 5.21 13.61 2.67
C ASP A 82 6.15 13.69 3.88
N PRO A 83 7.41 14.13 3.68
CA PRO A 83 8.37 14.20 4.80
C PRO A 83 7.95 15.14 5.91
N ARG A 84 7.02 16.06 5.65
CA ARG A 84 6.49 16.98 6.66
C ARG A 84 5.31 16.40 7.42
N GLY A 85 4.84 15.20 7.05
CA GLY A 85 3.73 14.54 7.72
C GLY A 85 2.36 14.86 7.12
N GLN A 86 2.31 15.51 5.97
CA GLN A 86 1.05 15.83 5.31
C GLN A 86 0.64 14.69 4.39
N GLY A 87 -0.57 14.17 4.57
CA GLY A 87 -1.08 13.06 3.79
C GLY A 87 -2.01 13.52 2.68
N ASN A 88 -1.91 12.86 1.53
CA ASN A 88 -2.79 13.10 0.40
C ASN A 88 -3.21 11.76 -0.19
N VAL A 89 -4.48 11.65 -0.57
CA VAL A 89 -5.00 10.47 -1.26
C VAL A 89 -4.62 10.57 -2.73
N LEU A 90 -4.00 9.53 -3.25
CA LEU A 90 -3.60 9.51 -4.66
C LEU A 90 -4.81 9.21 -5.55
N ASP A 91 -4.80 9.79 -6.74
CA ASP A 91 -5.84 9.55 -7.74
C ASP A 91 -5.41 8.36 -8.59
N VAL A 92 -5.72 7.15 -8.12
CA VAL A 92 -5.29 5.91 -8.77
C VAL A 92 -6.32 5.48 -9.81
N THR A 93 -5.82 4.93 -10.92
CA THR A 93 -6.61 4.43 -12.04
C THR A 93 -6.33 2.95 -12.22
N GLN A 94 -7.37 2.18 -12.45
CA GLN A 94 -7.24 0.76 -12.71
C GLN A 94 -6.68 0.53 -14.11
N LEU A 95 -5.57 -0.20 -14.18
CA LEU A 95 -4.94 -0.58 -15.45
C LEU A 95 -5.38 -1.99 -15.87
N THR A 96 -5.37 -2.92 -14.92
CA THR A 96 -5.90 -4.27 -15.06
C THR A 96 -6.63 -4.60 -13.77
N PRO A 97 -7.39 -5.69 -13.69
CA PRO A 97 -8.23 -5.94 -12.51
C PRO A 97 -7.51 -5.84 -11.16
N GLY A 98 -6.24 -6.20 -11.07
CA GLY A 98 -5.48 -6.11 -9.82
C GLY A 98 -4.33 -5.12 -9.84
N HIS A 99 -4.20 -4.31 -10.90
CA HIS A 99 -3.08 -3.37 -11.05
C HIS A 99 -3.60 -1.95 -11.21
N PHE A 100 -3.17 -1.07 -10.32
CA PHE A 100 -3.57 0.33 -10.29
C PHE A 100 -2.33 1.22 -10.27
N ALA A 101 -2.46 2.41 -10.81
CA ALA A 101 -1.38 3.40 -10.77
C ALA A 101 -1.95 4.80 -10.70
N GLY A 102 -1.21 5.71 -10.09
CA GLY A 102 -1.62 7.10 -10.00
C GLY A 102 -0.43 8.04 -9.87
N PRO A 103 -0.58 9.29 -10.33
CA PRO A 103 0.52 10.25 -10.30
C PRO A 103 0.75 10.77 -8.89
N VAL A 104 2.00 11.06 -8.59
CA VAL A 104 2.38 11.70 -7.35
C VAL A 104 3.67 12.48 -7.58
N ASP A 105 3.71 13.72 -7.09
CA ASP A 105 4.93 14.52 -7.12
C ASP A 105 5.62 14.35 -5.78
N VAL A 106 6.89 13.98 -5.81
CA VAL A 106 7.66 13.77 -4.60
C VAL A 106 8.90 14.66 -4.61
N ASP A 107 9.29 15.11 -3.44
CA ASP A 107 10.55 15.82 -3.24
C ASP A 107 11.42 15.00 -2.28
N GLY A 108 12.61 15.52 -1.96
CA GLY A 108 13.55 14.77 -1.12
C GLY A 108 13.04 14.54 0.30
N GLY A 109 13.39 13.40 0.84
CA GLY A 109 13.04 12.99 2.19
C GLY A 109 12.38 11.64 2.23
N THR A 110 11.86 11.27 3.40
CA THR A 110 11.19 9.99 3.60
C THR A 110 9.70 10.13 3.37
N TRP A 111 9.20 9.39 2.40
CA TRP A 111 7.78 9.33 2.08
C TRP A 111 7.18 8.04 2.59
N ARG A 112 5.93 8.10 3.01
CA ARG A 112 5.20 6.91 3.44
C ARG A 112 3.97 6.74 2.55
N PHE A 113 3.77 5.52 2.06
CA PHE A 113 2.59 5.18 1.27
C PHE A 113 1.81 4.11 2.02
N ASP A 114 0.58 4.45 2.41
CA ASP A 114 -0.34 3.53 3.06
C ASP A 114 -1.32 3.02 2.01
N VAL A 115 -1.35 1.71 1.83
CA VAL A 115 -2.14 1.06 0.79
C VAL A 115 -3.23 0.23 1.44
N VAL A 116 -4.47 0.46 1.05
CA VAL A 116 -5.61 -0.36 1.48
C VAL A 116 -6.32 -0.84 0.23
N ALA A 117 -6.29 -2.14 0.00
CA ALA A 117 -6.89 -2.76 -1.18
C ALA A 117 -8.03 -3.65 -0.73
N THR A 118 -9.16 -3.59 -1.43
CA THR A 118 -10.29 -4.46 -1.19
C THR A 118 -10.42 -5.40 -2.38
N THR A 119 -10.41 -6.70 -2.13
CA THR A 119 -10.56 -7.69 -3.18
C THR A 119 -12.03 -7.81 -3.59
N GLU A 120 -12.28 -8.38 -4.76
CA GLU A 120 -13.65 -8.63 -5.20
C GLU A 120 -14.35 -9.62 -4.29
N GLY A 121 -13.59 -10.46 -3.60
CA GLY A 121 -14.15 -11.38 -2.60
C GLY A 121 -14.46 -10.73 -1.27
N GLY A 122 -14.13 -9.45 -1.08
CA GLY A 122 -14.44 -8.71 0.15
C GLY A 122 -13.33 -8.69 1.19
N SER A 123 -12.17 -9.27 0.90
CA SER A 123 -11.03 -9.21 1.83
C SER A 123 -10.32 -7.88 1.72
N VAL A 124 -9.72 -7.43 2.81
CA VAL A 124 -8.97 -6.18 2.85
C VAL A 124 -7.50 -6.50 3.03
N LEU A 125 -6.67 -5.97 2.13
CA LEU A 125 -5.22 -6.12 2.17
C LEU A 125 -4.62 -4.76 2.50
N GLN A 126 -3.67 -4.73 3.44
CA GLN A 126 -3.06 -3.47 3.88
C GLN A 126 -1.55 -3.59 3.88
N ALA A 127 -0.90 -2.52 3.47
CA ALA A 127 0.56 -2.43 3.53
C ALA A 127 0.97 -0.98 3.71
N THR A 128 2.10 -0.78 4.38
CA THR A 128 2.71 0.53 4.52
C THR A 128 4.13 0.43 4.00
N GLN A 129 4.46 1.30 3.04
CA GLN A 129 5.80 1.36 2.47
C GLN A 129 6.43 2.70 2.83
N GLU A 130 7.70 2.66 3.25
CA GLU A 130 8.51 3.87 3.37
C GLU A 130 9.53 3.90 2.25
N GLN A 131 9.67 5.08 1.65
CA GLN A 131 10.55 5.27 0.50
C GLN A 131 11.37 6.52 0.72
N GLU A 132 12.70 6.37 0.67
CA GLU A 132 13.61 7.50 0.76
C GLU A 132 13.79 8.08 -0.62
N ILE A 133 13.58 9.40 -0.76
CA ILE A 133 13.75 10.10 -2.03
C ILE A 133 14.94 11.04 -1.90
N ASP A 134 15.89 10.90 -2.81
CA ASP A 134 17.03 11.80 -2.88
C ASP A 134 16.59 13.15 -3.44
N ALA A 135 17.08 14.19 -2.85
CA ALA A 135 16.74 15.56 -3.26
C ALA A 135 17.43 15.91 -4.60
#